data_6d7bef2befc9ab249b70d0c10a7c5898
#
_entry.id   6d7bef2befc9ab249b70d0c10a7c5898
#
_cell.length_a   1.000
_cell.length_b   1.000
_cell.length_c   1.000
_cell.angle_alpha   90.00
_cell.angle_beta   90.00
_cell.angle_gamma   90.00
#
_symmetry.space_group_name_H-M   'P 1'
#
loop_
_entity.id
_entity.type
_entity.pdbx_description
1 polymer ?
#
loop_
_entity_poly.entity_id
_entity_poly.type
_entity_poly.pdbx_seq_one_letter_code
_entity_poly.pdbx_strand_id
1 'polypeptide(L)'
;MPTNSTNSDTDSFKVAMFLYKWRKTLLILGLSAAILSAIFSSPFFIAPLYKSSVIMYPASSNSLSKALLNENASAKQDILEFGADEQTEQMLQILNSNRIRDRVISKFKLADHYGIQPGDRFYQTRLYNRFNSDISFKRTEYMAVKISVLDADPQMAADIANEIAVLLDSVKNDMQKERALKGYKIVEAEYLSQQKQILMMEDSLTQIRKLGVQDYESQAEMLNRQLAMEIARGNTRGINALEDKLRILATYGGPYVSLRDALVNEKKQLSFIKARYEEAKIDAFEEIPQKFIVESAYKAERKAYPLVWVIVLLSTLGTLLAGMLVIFMVERSPDFLRKLKQTHS
;
A
#
# COMPACT_ATOMS: atom_id res chain seq x y z
N MET A 1 43.52 45.84 24.79
CA MET A 1 43.08 45.44 23.43
C MET A 1 41.89 46.32 23.05
N PRO A 2 42.03 47.25 22.11
CA PRO A 2 40.88 48.09 21.72
C PRO A 2 39.98 47.30 20.70
N THR A 3 38.71 47.32 21.01
CA THR A 3 37.64 46.65 20.29
C THR A 3 37.36 47.31 18.92
N ASN A 4 37.37 46.47 17.89
CA ASN A 4 37.07 46.79 16.46
C ASN A 4 35.56 47.10 16.21
N SER A 5 34.94 48.00 16.97
CA SER A 5 33.51 48.34 16.81
C SER A 5 33.26 49.54 15.90
N THR A 6 34.29 50.24 15.43
CA THR A 6 34.13 51.47 14.63
C THR A 6 34.02 51.28 13.13
N ASN A 7 34.32 50.07 12.58
CA ASN A 7 34.26 49.84 11.15
C ASN A 7 32.83 49.46 10.64
N SER A 8 31.99 48.84 11.48
CA SER A 8 30.63 48.40 11.07
C SER A 8 29.66 49.58 10.94
N ASP A 9 29.79 50.61 11.80
CA ASP A 9 28.90 51.77 11.79
C ASP A 9 29.15 52.72 10.59
N THR A 10 30.44 52.86 10.18
CA THR A 10 30.80 53.65 9.00
C THR A 10 30.38 52.99 7.69
N ASP A 11 30.36 51.65 7.61
CA ASP A 11 29.92 50.96 6.40
C ASP A 11 28.39 50.93 6.29
N SER A 12 27.66 50.80 7.37
CA SER A 12 26.20 50.90 7.42
C SER A 12 25.72 52.28 7.02
N PHE A 13 26.43 53.35 7.45
CA PHE A 13 26.13 54.71 7.09
C PHE A 13 26.36 55.02 5.57
N LYS A 14 27.39 54.42 4.99
CA LYS A 14 27.66 54.53 3.53
C LYS A 14 26.56 53.85 2.71
N VAL A 15 26.09 52.66 3.13
CA VAL A 15 24.98 51.98 2.46
C VAL A 15 23.69 52.78 2.60
N ALA A 16 23.41 53.35 3.75
CA ALA A 16 22.22 54.20 3.93
C ALA A 16 22.25 55.45 3.03
N MET A 17 23.40 56.13 2.93
CA MET A 17 23.61 57.28 2.05
C MET A 17 23.45 56.89 0.55
N PHE A 18 23.99 55.75 0.16
CA PHE A 18 23.84 55.19 -1.18
C PHE A 18 22.35 54.94 -1.54
N LEU A 19 21.59 54.31 -0.66
CA LEU A 19 20.17 54.06 -0.81
C LEU A 19 19.37 55.36 -0.89
N TYR A 20 19.70 56.35 -0.06
CA TYR A 20 19.03 57.65 -0.07
C TYR A 20 19.30 58.42 -1.37
N LYS A 21 20.54 58.38 -1.87
CA LYS A 21 20.96 59.04 -3.13
C LYS A 21 20.17 58.44 -4.32
N TRP A 22 20.02 57.14 -4.41
CA TRP A 22 19.39 56.45 -5.52
C TRP A 22 17.92 56.06 -5.27
N ARG A 23 17.30 56.59 -4.19
CA ARG A 23 15.94 56.21 -3.77
C ARG A 23 14.89 56.33 -4.88
N LYS A 24 14.94 57.37 -5.70
CA LYS A 24 13.97 57.60 -6.80
C LYS A 24 14.11 56.54 -7.90
N THR A 25 15.33 56.20 -8.29
CA THR A 25 15.61 55.19 -9.31
C THR A 25 15.21 53.79 -8.79
N LEU A 26 15.56 53.47 -7.54
CA LEU A 26 15.18 52.19 -6.92
C LEU A 26 13.67 52.08 -6.75
N LEU A 27 12.96 53.14 -6.37
CA LEU A 27 11.50 53.15 -6.28
C LEU A 27 10.84 52.94 -7.66
N ILE A 28 11.29 53.62 -8.71
CA ILE A 28 10.77 53.44 -10.07
C ILE A 28 11.02 51.98 -10.53
N LEU A 29 12.21 51.45 -10.28
CA LEU A 29 12.64 50.13 -10.68
C LEU A 29 11.83 49.05 -9.95
N GLY A 30 11.61 49.22 -8.63
CA GLY A 30 10.77 48.31 -7.83
C GLY A 30 9.30 48.35 -8.23
N LEU A 31 8.76 49.56 -8.48
CA LEU A 31 7.36 49.76 -8.85
C LEU A 31 7.08 49.19 -10.25
N SER A 32 7.99 49.41 -11.21
CA SER A 32 7.89 48.85 -12.56
C SER A 32 7.97 47.30 -12.52
N ALA A 33 8.88 46.76 -11.73
CA ALA A 33 8.98 45.30 -11.54
C ALA A 33 7.71 44.69 -10.90
N ALA A 34 7.14 45.38 -9.90
CA ALA A 34 5.89 44.96 -9.28
C ALA A 34 4.71 44.93 -10.27
N ILE A 35 4.56 45.98 -11.06
CA ILE A 35 3.49 46.07 -12.06
C ILE A 35 3.67 45.02 -13.15
N LEU A 36 4.88 44.88 -13.70
CA LEU A 36 5.16 43.89 -14.74
C LEU A 36 4.94 42.47 -14.22
N SER A 37 5.44 42.16 -13.04
CA SER A 37 5.26 40.80 -12.46
C SER A 37 3.80 40.47 -12.13
N ALA A 38 3.00 41.47 -11.70
CA ALA A 38 1.57 41.30 -11.49
C ALA A 38 0.83 41.05 -12.83
N ILE A 39 1.19 41.75 -13.90
CA ILE A 39 0.62 41.52 -15.24
C ILE A 39 1.00 40.11 -15.75
N PHE A 40 2.28 39.73 -15.72
CA PHE A 40 2.74 38.44 -16.21
C PHE A 40 2.26 37.26 -15.34
N SER A 41 1.93 37.47 -14.06
CA SER A 41 1.34 36.48 -13.16
C SER A 41 -0.19 36.42 -13.24
N SER A 42 -0.81 37.20 -14.12
CA SER A 42 -2.27 37.21 -14.30
C SER A 42 -2.75 35.90 -14.98
N PRO A 43 -4.04 35.52 -14.83
CA PRO A 43 -4.63 34.32 -15.46
C PRO A 43 -4.51 34.30 -17.00
N PHE A 44 -4.20 35.44 -17.61
CA PHE A 44 -4.01 35.53 -19.04
C PHE A 44 -2.70 34.89 -19.53
N PHE A 45 -1.63 34.97 -18.72
CA PHE A 45 -0.32 34.39 -19.07
C PHE A 45 -0.06 33.04 -18.42
N ILE A 46 -0.58 32.81 -17.19
CA ILE A 46 -0.40 31.58 -16.46
C ILE A 46 -1.78 31.03 -16.10
N ALA A 47 -2.12 29.88 -16.68
CA ALA A 47 -3.38 29.20 -16.39
C ALA A 47 -3.51 28.95 -14.88
N PRO A 48 -4.63 29.32 -14.24
CA PRO A 48 -4.85 29.03 -12.82
C PRO A 48 -4.99 27.53 -12.62
N LEU A 49 -4.35 27.01 -11.56
CA LEU A 49 -4.53 25.62 -11.13
C LEU A 49 -5.25 25.60 -9.78
N TYR A 50 -6.21 24.68 -9.68
CA TYR A 50 -6.99 24.42 -8.48
C TYR A 50 -6.48 23.15 -7.82
N LYS A 51 -6.44 23.14 -6.48
CA LYS A 51 -5.94 22.03 -5.72
C LYS A 51 -7.07 21.36 -4.97
N SER A 52 -7.26 20.07 -5.22
CA SER A 52 -8.13 19.21 -4.42
C SER A 52 -7.31 18.12 -3.74
N SER A 53 -7.75 17.67 -2.57
CA SER A 53 -7.01 16.63 -1.84
C SER A 53 -7.92 15.66 -1.11
N VAL A 54 -7.48 14.40 -1.04
CA VAL A 54 -8.04 13.34 -0.21
C VAL A 54 -7.06 13.04 0.92
N ILE A 55 -7.59 12.84 2.14
CA ILE A 55 -6.80 12.37 3.28
C ILE A 55 -7.41 11.06 3.75
N MET A 56 -6.56 10.04 3.92
CA MET A 56 -7.00 8.70 4.31
C MET A 56 -5.94 7.99 5.15
N TYR A 57 -6.41 7.08 6.02
CA TYR A 57 -5.56 6.15 6.74
C TYR A 57 -5.57 4.78 6.08
N PRO A 58 -4.45 4.05 6.08
CA PRO A 58 -4.45 2.64 5.73
C PRO A 58 -5.21 1.82 6.77
N ALA A 59 -5.86 0.72 6.36
CA ALA A 59 -6.38 -0.27 7.27
C ALA A 59 -5.23 -1.14 7.83
N SER A 60 -5.31 -1.53 9.11
CA SER A 60 -4.29 -2.33 9.79
C SER A 60 -4.25 -3.79 9.35
N SER A 61 -5.38 -4.33 8.93
CA SER A 61 -5.55 -5.75 8.61
C SER A 61 -5.24 -6.04 7.14
N ASN A 62 -4.33 -7.00 6.91
CA ASN A 62 -4.01 -7.50 5.58
C ASN A 62 -4.72 -8.85 5.26
N SER A 63 -5.48 -9.41 6.21
CA SER A 63 -6.18 -10.69 6.07
C SER A 63 -7.48 -10.66 6.84
N LEU A 64 -8.58 -10.87 6.13
CA LEU A 64 -9.92 -10.92 6.69
C LEU A 64 -10.11 -12.17 7.54
N SER A 65 -9.54 -13.30 7.10
CA SER A 65 -9.62 -14.57 7.83
C SER A 65 -9.00 -14.48 9.22
N LYS A 66 -7.84 -13.84 9.34
CA LYS A 66 -7.18 -13.62 10.65
C LYS A 66 -8.02 -12.76 11.58
N ALA A 67 -8.70 -11.75 11.04
CA ALA A 67 -9.57 -10.88 11.83
C ALA A 67 -10.85 -11.58 12.30
N LEU A 68 -11.41 -12.50 11.50
CA LEU A 68 -12.68 -13.17 11.77
C LEU A 68 -12.54 -14.52 12.49
N LEU A 69 -11.48 -15.30 12.18
CA LEU A 69 -11.36 -16.70 12.59
C LEU A 69 -10.34 -16.93 13.73
N ASN A 70 -9.63 -15.90 14.17
CA ASN A 70 -8.63 -16.06 15.22
C ASN A 70 -9.29 -16.23 16.59
N GLU A 71 -9.24 -17.44 17.17
CA GLU A 71 -9.80 -17.77 18.48
C GLU A 71 -8.97 -17.19 19.65
N ASN A 72 -7.71 -16.79 19.42
CA ASN A 72 -6.84 -16.24 20.44
C ASN A 72 -7.08 -14.73 20.64
N ALA A 73 -7.72 -14.37 21.73
CA ALA A 73 -8.03 -12.99 22.13
C ALA A 73 -6.78 -12.07 22.18
N SER A 74 -5.58 -12.63 22.38
CA SER A 74 -4.31 -11.88 22.42
C SER A 74 -3.76 -11.49 21.03
N ALA A 75 -4.28 -12.07 19.97
CA ALA A 75 -3.83 -11.82 18.59
C ALA A 75 -4.95 -11.22 17.70
N LYS A 76 -6.06 -10.78 18.29
CA LYS A 76 -7.12 -10.08 17.55
C LYS A 76 -6.56 -8.74 17.07
N GLN A 77 -6.12 -8.71 15.82
CA GLN A 77 -5.99 -7.44 15.11
C GLN A 77 -7.40 -6.88 14.89
N ASP A 78 -7.66 -5.70 15.43
CA ASP A 78 -8.92 -5.02 15.20
C ASP A 78 -8.98 -4.59 13.72
N ILE A 79 -10.03 -5.01 13.03
CA ILE A 79 -10.27 -4.61 11.62
C ILE A 79 -10.43 -3.08 11.51
N LEU A 80 -10.84 -2.44 12.60
CA LEU A 80 -11.06 -1.00 12.68
C LEU A 80 -9.83 -0.22 13.16
N GLU A 81 -8.73 -0.90 13.49
CA GLU A 81 -7.48 -0.25 13.87
C GLU A 81 -6.85 0.46 12.67
N PHE A 82 -6.41 1.70 12.87
CA PHE A 82 -5.65 2.43 11.86
C PHE A 82 -4.27 1.81 11.70
N GLY A 83 -3.80 1.72 10.45
CA GLY A 83 -2.53 1.11 10.12
C GLY A 83 -1.34 1.87 10.70
N ALA A 84 -0.32 1.11 11.07
CA ALA A 84 0.97 1.62 11.52
C ALA A 84 1.78 2.23 10.35
N ASP A 85 2.98 2.72 10.66
CA ASP A 85 3.91 3.34 9.71
C ASP A 85 4.17 2.49 8.47
N GLU A 86 4.34 1.18 8.66
CA GLU A 86 4.63 0.26 7.56
C GLU A 86 3.49 0.22 6.53
N GLN A 87 2.23 0.20 6.97
CA GLN A 87 1.07 0.22 6.07
C GLN A 87 0.96 1.55 5.31
N THR A 88 1.33 2.66 5.96
CA THR A 88 1.37 3.98 5.32
C THR A 88 2.42 4.03 4.21
N GLU A 89 3.62 3.50 4.45
CA GLU A 89 4.69 3.42 3.44
C GLU A 89 4.32 2.47 2.29
N GLN A 90 3.74 1.32 2.59
CA GLN A 90 3.22 0.40 1.57
C GLN A 90 2.14 1.06 0.70
N MET A 91 1.22 1.80 1.31
CA MET A 91 0.18 2.55 0.61
C MET A 91 0.79 3.60 -0.32
N LEU A 92 1.78 4.38 0.14
CA LEU A 92 2.49 5.35 -0.67
C LEU A 92 3.21 4.70 -1.85
N GLN A 93 3.82 3.54 -1.65
CA GLN A 93 4.48 2.80 -2.72
C GLN A 93 3.49 2.31 -3.79
N ILE A 94 2.31 1.84 -3.39
CA ILE A 94 1.24 1.44 -4.32
C ILE A 94 0.73 2.65 -5.10
N LEU A 95 0.48 3.78 -4.43
CA LEU A 95 0.02 5.03 -5.04
C LEU A 95 1.02 5.57 -6.08
N ASN A 96 2.32 5.46 -5.82
CA ASN A 96 3.38 5.85 -6.75
C ASN A 96 3.64 4.81 -7.86
N SER A 97 2.90 3.70 -7.88
CA SER A 97 3.10 2.65 -8.88
C SER A 97 2.57 3.03 -10.26
N ASN A 98 3.15 2.39 -11.28
CA ASN A 98 2.66 2.50 -12.65
C ASN A 98 1.20 2.04 -12.78
N ARG A 99 0.77 1.06 -11.97
CA ARG A 99 -0.60 0.54 -12.00
C ARG A 99 -1.65 1.62 -11.71
N ILE A 100 -1.42 2.46 -10.71
CA ILE A 100 -2.30 3.59 -10.40
C ILE A 100 -2.21 4.64 -11.49
N ARG A 101 -0.99 5.07 -11.85
CA ARG A 101 -0.77 6.11 -12.85
C ARG A 101 -1.43 5.78 -14.17
N ASP A 102 -1.19 4.60 -14.73
CA ASP A 102 -1.66 4.24 -16.05
C ASP A 102 -3.20 4.09 -16.07
N ARG A 103 -3.81 3.59 -14.97
CA ARG A 103 -5.27 3.54 -14.82
C ARG A 103 -5.90 4.94 -14.77
N VAL A 104 -5.30 5.87 -14.03
CA VAL A 104 -5.77 7.27 -13.94
C VAL A 104 -5.64 7.97 -15.29
N ILE A 105 -4.47 7.85 -15.94
CA ILE A 105 -4.22 8.41 -17.27
C ILE A 105 -5.27 7.93 -18.28
N SER A 106 -5.53 6.63 -18.29
CA SER A 106 -6.50 6.01 -19.20
C SER A 106 -7.93 6.44 -18.89
N LYS A 107 -8.34 6.41 -17.62
CA LYS A 107 -9.71 6.71 -17.20
C LYS A 107 -10.12 8.15 -17.50
N PHE A 108 -9.23 9.10 -17.19
CA PHE A 108 -9.48 10.52 -17.38
C PHE A 108 -8.97 11.06 -18.74
N LYS A 109 -8.43 10.18 -19.60
CA LYS A 109 -7.84 10.57 -20.91
C LYS A 109 -6.86 11.73 -20.76
N LEU A 110 -5.97 11.66 -19.76
CA LEU A 110 -5.09 12.76 -19.39
C LEU A 110 -4.13 13.17 -20.50
N ALA A 111 -3.81 12.30 -21.47
CA ALA A 111 -3.03 12.66 -22.64
C ALA A 111 -3.73 13.74 -23.47
N ASP A 112 -5.01 13.53 -23.74
CA ASP A 112 -5.84 14.51 -24.49
C ASP A 112 -6.05 15.77 -23.67
N HIS A 113 -6.33 15.63 -22.37
CA HIS A 113 -6.52 16.76 -21.45
C HIS A 113 -5.29 17.66 -21.35
N TYR A 114 -4.09 17.08 -21.37
CA TYR A 114 -2.83 17.84 -21.37
C TYR A 114 -2.36 18.27 -22.77
N GLY A 115 -3.09 17.93 -23.83
CA GLY A 115 -2.73 18.22 -25.20
C GLY A 115 -1.48 17.50 -25.69
N ILE A 116 -1.19 16.29 -25.14
CA ILE A 116 -0.04 15.46 -25.49
C ILE A 116 -0.49 14.38 -26.46
N GLN A 117 0.01 14.42 -27.70
CA GLN A 117 -0.43 13.48 -28.75
C GLN A 117 0.44 12.21 -28.78
N PRO A 118 -0.14 11.03 -29.12
CA PRO A 118 0.60 9.77 -29.19
C PRO A 118 1.79 9.75 -30.14
N GLY A 119 1.86 10.65 -31.11
CA GLY A 119 2.97 10.81 -32.04
C GLY A 119 4.09 11.74 -31.57
N ASP A 120 3.94 12.38 -30.43
CA ASP A 120 4.91 13.32 -29.92
C ASP A 120 6.22 12.64 -29.53
N ARG A 121 7.36 13.33 -29.81
CA ARG A 121 8.66 12.90 -29.31
C ARG A 121 8.63 12.84 -27.78
N PHE A 122 9.02 11.69 -27.21
CA PHE A 122 9.00 11.43 -25.77
C PHE A 122 7.59 11.51 -25.14
N TYR A 123 6.56 11.06 -25.87
CA TYR A 123 5.17 11.05 -25.44
C TYR A 123 4.99 10.56 -24.00
N GLN A 124 5.45 9.34 -23.68
CA GLN A 124 5.29 8.78 -22.33
C GLN A 124 6.03 9.59 -21.26
N THR A 125 7.26 10.03 -21.55
CA THR A 125 8.04 10.84 -20.60
C THR A 125 7.36 12.16 -20.30
N ARG A 126 6.83 12.84 -21.32
CA ARG A 126 6.09 14.10 -21.15
C ARG A 126 4.82 13.90 -20.34
N LEU A 127 4.06 12.85 -20.64
CA LEU A 127 2.81 12.51 -19.95
C LEU A 127 3.06 12.17 -18.47
N TYR A 128 4.08 11.35 -18.19
CA TYR A 128 4.44 10.97 -16.83
C TYR A 128 5.01 12.14 -16.02
N ASN A 129 5.83 12.99 -16.63
CA ASN A 129 6.33 14.19 -15.97
C ASN A 129 5.17 15.14 -15.63
N ARG A 130 4.20 15.31 -16.54
CA ARG A 130 3.02 16.12 -16.29
C ARG A 130 2.18 15.54 -15.17
N PHE A 131 1.90 14.24 -15.19
CA PHE A 131 1.21 13.54 -14.11
C PHE A 131 1.90 13.75 -12.74
N ASN A 132 3.22 13.57 -12.68
CA ASN A 132 3.98 13.72 -11.45
C ASN A 132 4.10 15.18 -10.96
N SER A 133 3.96 16.17 -11.84
CA SER A 133 3.92 17.59 -11.45
C SER A 133 2.56 17.98 -10.85
N ASP A 134 1.49 17.39 -11.36
CA ASP A 134 0.13 17.77 -10.99
C ASP A 134 -0.44 16.91 -9.87
N ILE A 135 0.04 15.67 -9.71
CA ILE A 135 -0.44 14.72 -8.72
C ILE A 135 0.69 14.35 -7.76
N SER A 136 0.43 14.48 -6.47
CA SER A 136 1.41 14.17 -5.43
C SER A 136 0.80 13.36 -4.29
N PHE A 137 1.58 12.40 -3.78
CA PHE A 137 1.25 11.55 -2.65
C PHE A 137 2.22 11.84 -1.52
N LYS A 138 1.71 12.20 -0.35
CA LYS A 138 2.54 12.55 0.80
C LYS A 138 1.96 11.99 2.08
N ARG A 139 2.86 11.56 2.98
CA ARG A 139 2.50 11.27 4.36
C ARG A 139 2.25 12.57 5.10
N THR A 140 1.23 12.58 5.94
CA THR A 140 0.96 13.69 6.88
C THR A 140 1.70 13.45 8.20
N GLU A 141 1.77 14.48 9.04
CA GLU A 141 2.36 14.37 10.39
C GLU A 141 1.60 13.36 11.29
N TYR A 142 0.33 13.08 10.96
CA TYR A 142 -0.53 12.16 11.69
C TYR A 142 -0.59 10.76 11.06
N MET A 143 0.41 10.33 10.31
CA MET A 143 0.48 9.01 9.67
C MET A 143 -0.60 8.74 8.59
N ALA A 144 -1.41 9.73 8.24
CA ALA A 144 -2.34 9.62 7.11
C ALA A 144 -1.62 9.82 5.78
N VAL A 145 -2.21 9.32 4.71
CA VAL A 145 -1.77 9.59 3.33
C VAL A 145 -2.65 10.69 2.74
N LYS A 146 -2.00 11.71 2.21
CA LYS A 146 -2.63 12.81 1.48
C LYS A 146 -2.35 12.69 -0.01
N ILE A 147 -3.40 12.53 -0.80
CA ILE A 147 -3.40 12.65 -2.25
C ILE A 147 -3.71 14.11 -2.57
N SER A 148 -2.90 14.77 -3.38
CA SER A 148 -3.15 16.13 -3.83
C SER A 148 -3.08 16.19 -5.35
N VAL A 149 -4.10 16.76 -5.96
CA VAL A 149 -4.23 16.91 -7.42
C VAL A 149 -4.38 18.40 -7.76
N LEU A 150 -3.61 18.85 -8.73
CA LEU A 150 -3.68 20.18 -9.33
C LEU A 150 -4.24 20.05 -10.75
N ASP A 151 -5.26 20.81 -11.07
CA ASP A 151 -5.82 20.87 -12.43
C ASP A 151 -6.37 22.27 -12.73
N ALA A 152 -6.49 22.59 -14.02
CA ALA A 152 -7.11 23.83 -14.47
C ALA A 152 -8.63 23.83 -14.21
N ASP A 153 -9.25 22.64 -14.25
CA ASP A 153 -10.65 22.42 -13.86
C ASP A 153 -10.72 21.93 -12.40
N PRO A 154 -11.32 22.72 -11.49
CA PRO A 154 -11.43 22.34 -10.08
C PRO A 154 -12.28 21.09 -9.84
N GLN A 155 -13.25 20.77 -10.72
CA GLN A 155 -14.03 19.54 -10.61
C GLN A 155 -13.18 18.34 -11.01
N MET A 156 -12.44 18.42 -12.11
CA MET A 156 -11.52 17.38 -12.56
C MET A 156 -10.47 17.06 -11.50
N ALA A 157 -9.91 18.09 -10.82
CA ALA A 157 -8.96 17.90 -9.72
C ALA A 157 -9.57 17.05 -8.58
N ALA A 158 -10.82 17.32 -8.21
CA ALA A 158 -11.52 16.57 -7.18
C ALA A 158 -11.84 15.14 -7.62
N ASP A 159 -12.31 14.97 -8.85
CA ASP A 159 -12.69 13.66 -9.40
C ASP A 159 -11.47 12.74 -9.52
N ILE A 160 -10.33 13.27 -10.02
CA ILE A 160 -9.08 12.51 -10.09
C ILE A 160 -8.60 12.11 -8.70
N ALA A 161 -8.64 13.02 -7.70
CA ALA A 161 -8.18 12.71 -6.35
C ALA A 161 -9.04 11.62 -5.67
N ASN A 162 -10.37 11.70 -5.81
CA ASN A 162 -11.29 10.70 -5.29
C ASN A 162 -11.14 9.36 -6.00
N GLU A 163 -10.97 9.37 -7.33
CA GLU A 163 -10.77 8.17 -8.11
C GLU A 163 -9.46 7.44 -7.75
N ILE A 164 -8.38 8.17 -7.54
CA ILE A 164 -7.11 7.58 -7.09
C ILE A 164 -7.31 6.86 -5.76
N ALA A 165 -8.10 7.44 -4.85
CA ALA A 165 -8.43 6.79 -3.60
C ALA A 165 -9.23 5.48 -3.82
N VAL A 166 -10.17 5.44 -4.77
CA VAL A 166 -10.91 4.22 -5.14
C VAL A 166 -9.99 3.19 -5.80
N LEU A 167 -9.15 3.62 -6.74
CA LEU A 167 -8.21 2.75 -7.44
C LEU A 167 -7.20 2.08 -6.50
N LEU A 168 -6.84 2.74 -5.40
CA LEU A 168 -5.96 2.15 -4.39
C LEU A 168 -6.52 0.83 -3.84
N ASP A 169 -7.82 0.79 -3.45
CA ASP A 169 -8.45 -0.44 -2.97
C ASP A 169 -8.43 -1.52 -4.05
N SER A 170 -8.84 -1.16 -5.27
CA SER A 170 -8.84 -2.11 -6.39
C SER A 170 -7.46 -2.68 -6.66
N VAL A 171 -6.42 -1.84 -6.74
CA VAL A 171 -5.05 -2.30 -7.02
C VAL A 171 -4.50 -3.15 -5.89
N LYS A 172 -4.72 -2.75 -4.63
CA LYS A 172 -4.25 -3.51 -3.47
C LYS A 172 -4.98 -4.86 -3.37
N ASN A 173 -6.30 -4.86 -3.53
CA ASN A 173 -7.10 -6.08 -3.54
C ASN A 173 -6.70 -7.01 -4.69
N ASP A 174 -6.49 -6.50 -5.91
CA ASP A 174 -6.00 -7.30 -7.05
C ASP A 174 -4.66 -8.00 -6.73
N MET A 175 -3.72 -7.27 -6.10
CA MET A 175 -2.40 -7.83 -5.73
C MET A 175 -2.52 -8.91 -4.64
N GLN A 176 -3.39 -8.70 -3.65
CA GLN A 176 -3.63 -9.68 -2.58
C GLN A 176 -4.37 -10.90 -3.11
N LYS A 177 -5.41 -10.70 -3.90
CA LYS A 177 -6.25 -11.75 -4.48
C LYS A 177 -5.46 -12.71 -5.38
N GLU A 178 -4.54 -12.21 -6.20
CA GLU A 178 -3.69 -13.06 -7.03
C GLU A 178 -2.86 -14.04 -6.16
N ARG A 179 -2.31 -13.55 -5.06
CA ARG A 179 -1.53 -14.38 -4.12
C ARG A 179 -2.43 -15.32 -3.33
N ALA A 180 -3.56 -14.82 -2.82
CA ALA A 180 -4.52 -15.59 -2.03
C ALA A 180 -5.14 -16.73 -2.86
N LEU A 181 -5.50 -16.50 -4.12
CA LEU A 181 -5.99 -17.54 -5.03
C LEU A 181 -4.98 -18.66 -5.28
N LYS A 182 -3.69 -18.34 -5.38
CA LYS A 182 -2.64 -19.37 -5.50
C LYS A 182 -2.55 -20.21 -4.22
N GLY A 183 -2.58 -19.55 -3.06
CA GLY A 183 -2.61 -20.23 -1.77
C GLY A 183 -3.84 -21.11 -1.57
N TYR A 184 -5.03 -20.58 -1.89
CA TYR A 184 -6.29 -21.32 -1.83
C TYR A 184 -6.25 -22.60 -2.66
N LYS A 185 -5.80 -22.54 -3.92
CA LYS A 185 -5.69 -23.74 -4.77
C LYS A 185 -4.81 -24.84 -4.19
N ILE A 186 -3.72 -24.45 -3.52
CA ILE A 186 -2.81 -25.43 -2.87
C ILE A 186 -3.53 -26.10 -1.70
N VAL A 187 -4.16 -25.31 -0.83
CA VAL A 187 -4.85 -25.84 0.36
C VAL A 187 -6.09 -26.62 -0.04
N GLU A 188 -6.82 -26.21 -1.08
CA GLU A 188 -7.96 -26.93 -1.64
C GLU A 188 -7.54 -28.33 -2.16
N ALA A 189 -6.46 -28.40 -2.91
CA ALA A 189 -5.94 -29.68 -3.42
C ALA A 189 -5.54 -30.63 -2.26
N GLU A 190 -4.92 -30.12 -1.23
CA GLU A 190 -4.55 -30.86 -0.02
C GLU A 190 -5.79 -31.35 0.72
N TYR A 191 -6.78 -30.48 0.93
CA TYR A 191 -8.05 -30.83 1.58
C TYR A 191 -8.79 -31.95 0.86
N LEU A 192 -8.90 -31.84 -0.47
CA LEU A 192 -9.55 -32.88 -1.29
C LEU A 192 -8.77 -34.20 -1.33
N SER A 193 -7.43 -34.11 -1.37
CA SER A 193 -6.55 -35.28 -1.27
C SER A 193 -6.75 -36.04 0.03
N GLN A 194 -6.75 -35.31 1.14
CA GLN A 194 -6.95 -35.85 2.48
C GLN A 194 -8.34 -36.50 2.65
N GLN A 195 -9.40 -35.85 2.13
CA GLN A 195 -10.74 -36.46 2.10
C GLN A 195 -10.75 -37.78 1.36
N LYS A 196 -10.12 -37.83 0.18
CA LYS A 196 -10.05 -39.04 -0.62
C LYS A 196 -9.30 -40.16 0.10
N GLN A 197 -8.20 -39.83 0.77
CA GLN A 197 -7.44 -40.79 1.55
C GLN A 197 -8.28 -41.40 2.70
N ILE A 198 -8.99 -40.55 3.45
CA ILE A 198 -9.92 -40.98 4.49
C ILE A 198 -11.00 -41.94 3.95
N LEU A 199 -11.61 -41.61 2.83
CA LEU A 199 -12.61 -42.45 2.18
C LEU A 199 -12.05 -43.85 1.82
N MET A 200 -10.83 -43.91 1.27
CA MET A 200 -10.17 -45.18 0.96
C MET A 200 -9.87 -46.01 2.23
N MET A 201 -9.48 -45.34 3.31
CA MET A 201 -9.26 -46.00 4.60
C MET A 201 -10.56 -46.50 5.21
N GLU A 202 -11.65 -45.75 5.15
CA GLU A 202 -12.98 -46.14 5.61
C GLU A 202 -13.52 -47.33 4.82
N ASP A 203 -13.31 -47.36 3.50
CA ASP A 203 -13.68 -48.51 2.68
C ASP A 203 -12.89 -49.76 3.06
N SER A 204 -11.55 -49.63 3.24
CA SER A 204 -10.70 -50.74 3.68
C SER A 204 -11.11 -51.27 5.06
N LEU A 205 -11.44 -50.39 6.00
CA LEU A 205 -11.92 -50.74 7.31
C LEU A 205 -13.28 -51.48 7.24
N THR A 206 -14.14 -51.04 6.31
CA THR A 206 -15.44 -51.64 6.05
C THR A 206 -15.29 -53.05 5.47
N GLN A 207 -14.30 -53.29 4.62
CA GLN A 207 -14.00 -54.61 4.08
C GLN A 207 -13.54 -55.57 5.20
N ILE A 208 -12.64 -55.10 6.09
CA ILE A 208 -12.20 -55.90 7.27
C ILE A 208 -13.39 -56.23 8.18
N ARG A 209 -14.30 -55.27 8.40
CA ARG A 209 -15.53 -55.51 9.20
C ARG A 209 -16.46 -56.58 8.58
N LYS A 210 -16.58 -56.59 7.24
CA LYS A 210 -17.35 -57.63 6.52
C LYS A 210 -16.76 -59.02 6.71
N LEU A 211 -15.46 -59.17 6.96
CA LEU A 211 -14.82 -60.43 7.29
C LEU A 211 -15.08 -60.90 8.73
N GLY A 212 -15.75 -60.06 9.55
CA GLY A 212 -16.15 -60.39 10.92
C GLY A 212 -15.33 -59.70 12.00
N VAL A 213 -14.36 -58.86 11.67
CA VAL A 213 -13.54 -58.07 12.63
C VAL A 213 -14.21 -56.73 12.85
N GLN A 214 -14.99 -56.56 13.91
CA GLN A 214 -15.68 -55.31 14.25
C GLN A 214 -15.03 -54.54 15.38
N ASP A 215 -14.55 -55.27 16.39
CA ASP A 215 -13.79 -54.75 17.51
C ASP A 215 -12.81 -55.86 17.94
N TYR A 216 -11.56 -55.73 17.52
CA TYR A 216 -10.54 -56.77 17.69
C TYR A 216 -10.31 -57.11 19.16
N GLU A 217 -10.13 -56.11 20.02
CA GLU A 217 -9.78 -56.30 21.42
C GLU A 217 -10.91 -57.03 22.18
N SER A 218 -12.13 -56.53 22.08
CA SER A 218 -13.30 -57.13 22.74
C SER A 218 -13.65 -58.50 22.16
N GLN A 219 -13.55 -58.70 20.85
CA GLN A 219 -13.83 -59.96 20.20
C GLN A 219 -12.77 -61.02 20.57
N ALA A 220 -11.49 -60.65 20.60
CA ALA A 220 -10.41 -61.58 20.97
C ALA A 220 -10.57 -62.10 22.42
N GLU A 221 -10.86 -61.22 23.38
CA GLU A 221 -11.10 -61.57 24.76
C GLU A 221 -12.29 -62.51 24.89
N MET A 222 -13.43 -62.14 24.28
CA MET A 222 -14.66 -62.92 24.33
C MET A 222 -14.48 -64.33 23.74
N LEU A 223 -13.88 -64.43 22.54
CA LEU A 223 -13.70 -65.69 21.83
C LEU A 223 -12.69 -66.58 22.52
N ASN A 224 -11.60 -66.08 23.11
CA ASN A 224 -10.66 -66.85 23.90
C ASN A 224 -11.29 -67.40 25.19
N ARG A 225 -12.10 -66.58 25.87
CA ARG A 225 -12.86 -67.04 27.07
C ARG A 225 -13.84 -68.13 26.69
N GLN A 226 -14.57 -67.96 25.58
CA GLN A 226 -15.49 -69.02 25.13
C GLN A 226 -14.76 -70.28 24.71
N LEU A 227 -13.62 -70.18 24.03
CA LEU A 227 -12.79 -71.29 23.63
C LEU A 227 -12.32 -72.11 24.85
N ALA A 228 -11.84 -71.47 25.93
CA ALA A 228 -11.44 -72.14 27.17
C ALA A 228 -12.61 -72.92 27.80
N MET A 229 -13.82 -72.37 27.76
CA MET A 229 -15.03 -73.09 28.26
C MET A 229 -15.39 -74.30 27.40
N GLU A 230 -15.31 -74.21 26.07
CA GLU A 230 -15.62 -75.36 25.19
C GLU A 230 -14.54 -76.45 25.26
N ILE A 231 -13.27 -76.10 25.47
CA ILE A 231 -12.20 -77.03 25.75
C ILE A 231 -12.49 -77.83 27.06
N ALA A 232 -12.88 -77.09 28.14
CA ALA A 232 -13.22 -77.71 29.40
C ALA A 232 -14.44 -78.69 29.32
N ARG A 233 -15.38 -78.45 28.37
CA ARG A 233 -16.56 -79.31 28.09
C ARG A 233 -16.26 -80.40 27.12
N GLY A 234 -15.09 -80.45 26.48
CA GLY A 234 -14.75 -81.49 25.48
C GLY A 234 -15.54 -81.34 24.18
N ASN A 235 -16.13 -80.13 23.86
CA ASN A 235 -16.95 -79.92 22.70
C ASN A 235 -16.09 -79.56 21.44
N THR A 236 -15.62 -80.61 20.74
CA THR A 236 -14.74 -80.47 19.56
C THR A 236 -15.36 -79.63 18.45
N ARG A 237 -16.70 -79.70 18.23
CA ARG A 237 -17.37 -78.88 17.20
C ARG A 237 -17.35 -77.37 17.54
N GLY A 238 -17.56 -77.07 18.83
CA GLY A 238 -17.48 -75.69 19.32
C GLY A 238 -16.05 -75.12 19.25
N ILE A 239 -15.08 -75.96 19.61
CA ILE A 239 -13.64 -75.59 19.54
C ILE A 239 -13.27 -75.19 18.09
N ASN A 240 -13.52 -76.04 17.10
CA ASN A 240 -13.17 -75.83 15.73
C ASN A 240 -13.83 -74.52 15.18
N ALA A 241 -15.10 -74.28 15.50
CA ALA A 241 -15.83 -73.08 15.04
C ALA A 241 -15.27 -71.81 15.68
N LEU A 242 -14.76 -71.86 16.93
CA LEU A 242 -14.13 -70.73 17.59
C LEU A 242 -12.70 -70.48 17.09
N GLU A 243 -11.95 -71.54 16.81
CA GLU A 243 -10.62 -71.48 16.22
C GLU A 243 -10.65 -70.80 14.82
N ASP A 244 -11.64 -71.14 13.98
CA ASP A 244 -11.83 -70.49 12.67
C ASP A 244 -12.06 -69.00 12.82
N LYS A 245 -12.88 -68.55 13.76
CA LYS A 245 -13.10 -67.13 14.05
C LYS A 245 -11.83 -66.44 14.58
N LEU A 246 -11.10 -67.11 15.49
CA LEU A 246 -9.84 -66.61 16.03
C LEU A 246 -8.76 -66.51 14.95
N ARG A 247 -8.76 -67.42 13.95
CA ARG A 247 -7.84 -67.34 12.80
C ARG A 247 -8.11 -66.09 11.95
N ILE A 248 -9.37 -65.69 11.73
CA ILE A 248 -9.74 -64.46 11.07
C ILE A 248 -9.24 -63.26 11.89
N LEU A 249 -9.47 -63.26 13.21
CA LEU A 249 -8.98 -62.18 14.09
C LEU A 249 -7.44 -62.11 14.12
N ALA A 250 -6.73 -63.23 14.14
CA ALA A 250 -5.28 -63.26 14.10
C ALA A 250 -4.72 -62.66 12.79
N THR A 251 -5.42 -62.91 11.67
CA THR A 251 -4.96 -62.41 10.36
C THR A 251 -5.28 -60.93 10.17
N TYR A 252 -6.46 -60.46 10.55
CA TYR A 252 -6.97 -59.12 10.22
C TYR A 252 -7.05 -58.16 11.42
N GLY A 253 -6.82 -58.66 12.66
CA GLY A 253 -6.93 -57.83 13.86
C GLY A 253 -5.86 -56.73 13.93
N GLY A 254 -4.59 -57.06 13.62
CA GLY A 254 -3.51 -56.05 13.55
C GLY A 254 -3.77 -54.98 12.52
N PRO A 255 -4.03 -55.32 11.23
CA PRO A 255 -4.45 -54.38 10.22
C PRO A 255 -5.68 -53.54 10.61
N TYR A 256 -6.68 -54.14 11.28
CA TYR A 256 -7.87 -53.39 11.76
C TYR A 256 -7.48 -52.28 12.74
N VAL A 257 -6.71 -52.61 13.78
CA VAL A 257 -6.28 -51.67 14.82
C VAL A 257 -5.45 -50.54 14.20
N SER A 258 -4.45 -50.87 13.38
CA SER A 258 -3.59 -49.90 12.71
C SER A 258 -4.39 -48.95 11.84
N LEU A 259 -5.35 -49.47 11.05
CA LEU A 259 -6.18 -48.69 10.16
C LEU A 259 -7.17 -47.78 10.92
N ARG A 260 -7.78 -48.32 12.01
CA ARG A 260 -8.67 -47.55 12.89
C ARG A 260 -7.94 -46.39 13.52
N ASP A 261 -6.76 -46.61 14.08
CA ASP A 261 -5.97 -45.59 14.77
C ASP A 261 -5.43 -44.54 13.78
N ALA A 262 -4.96 -44.98 12.60
CA ALA A 262 -4.59 -44.11 11.52
C ALA A 262 -5.78 -43.22 11.08
N LEU A 263 -6.97 -43.78 10.90
CA LEU A 263 -8.19 -43.08 10.51
C LEU A 263 -8.57 -41.99 11.54
N VAL A 264 -8.41 -42.27 12.84
CA VAL A 264 -8.64 -41.23 13.88
C VAL A 264 -7.68 -40.06 13.73
N ASN A 265 -6.40 -40.34 13.45
CA ASN A 265 -5.39 -39.32 13.28
C ASN A 265 -5.61 -38.50 11.99
N GLU A 266 -5.94 -39.18 10.88
CA GLU A 266 -6.24 -38.52 9.60
C GLU A 266 -7.48 -37.63 9.71
N LYS A 267 -8.53 -38.03 10.43
CA LYS A 267 -9.70 -37.17 10.68
C LYS A 267 -9.36 -35.93 11.53
N LYS A 268 -8.44 -36.06 12.49
CA LYS A 268 -7.95 -34.86 13.21
C LYS A 268 -7.19 -33.92 12.29
N GLN A 269 -6.30 -34.45 11.45
CA GLN A 269 -5.58 -33.64 10.46
C GLN A 269 -6.54 -32.95 9.47
N LEU A 270 -7.56 -33.68 8.98
CA LEU A 270 -8.58 -33.11 8.13
C LEU A 270 -9.29 -31.89 8.76
N SER A 271 -9.54 -31.94 10.07
CA SER A 271 -10.13 -30.79 10.78
C SER A 271 -9.23 -29.55 10.74
N PHE A 272 -7.91 -29.71 10.90
CA PHE A 272 -6.96 -28.61 10.77
C PHE A 272 -6.84 -28.10 9.34
N ILE A 273 -6.78 -29.00 8.36
CA ILE A 273 -6.71 -28.61 6.95
C ILE A 273 -8.01 -27.93 6.54
N LYS A 274 -9.17 -28.37 7.02
CA LYS A 274 -10.46 -27.72 6.78
C LYS A 274 -10.47 -26.29 7.28
N ALA A 275 -9.98 -26.02 8.49
CA ALA A 275 -9.88 -24.66 9.01
C ALA A 275 -9.02 -23.77 8.12
N ARG A 276 -7.85 -24.26 7.68
CA ARG A 276 -6.98 -23.55 6.73
C ARG A 276 -7.63 -23.34 5.35
N TYR A 277 -8.43 -24.30 4.89
CA TYR A 277 -9.17 -24.18 3.64
C TYR A 277 -10.21 -23.06 3.71
N GLU A 278 -10.97 -22.98 4.80
CA GLU A 278 -11.95 -21.91 5.01
C GLU A 278 -11.24 -20.53 5.15
N GLU A 279 -10.11 -20.47 5.86
CA GLU A 279 -9.26 -19.26 5.91
C GLU A 279 -8.84 -18.80 4.51
N ALA A 280 -8.20 -19.70 3.77
CA ALA A 280 -7.70 -19.40 2.44
C ALA A 280 -8.83 -19.03 1.46
N LYS A 281 -10.01 -19.62 1.63
CA LYS A 281 -11.20 -19.31 0.85
C LYS A 281 -11.69 -17.88 1.10
N ILE A 282 -11.79 -17.48 2.37
CA ILE A 282 -12.17 -16.11 2.75
C ILE A 282 -11.17 -15.10 2.15
N ASP A 283 -9.87 -15.33 2.34
CA ASP A 283 -8.83 -14.42 1.84
C ASP A 283 -8.78 -14.34 0.29
N ALA A 284 -9.23 -15.39 -0.41
CA ALA A 284 -9.22 -15.44 -1.87
C ALA A 284 -10.44 -14.76 -2.51
N PHE A 285 -11.61 -14.79 -1.84
CA PHE A 285 -12.89 -14.41 -2.47
C PHE A 285 -13.55 -13.19 -1.82
N GLU A 286 -13.23 -12.88 -0.55
CA GLU A 286 -13.79 -11.73 0.13
C GLU A 286 -12.89 -10.50 -0.03
N GLU A 287 -13.50 -9.33 -0.17
CA GLU A 287 -12.79 -8.06 -0.32
C GLU A 287 -12.97 -7.21 0.95
N ILE A 288 -11.87 -6.61 1.41
CA ILE A 288 -11.88 -5.70 2.56
C ILE A 288 -11.53 -4.29 2.10
N PRO A 289 -12.16 -3.26 2.69
CA PRO A 289 -11.68 -1.89 2.53
C PRO A 289 -10.24 -1.78 3.02
N GLN A 290 -9.37 -1.24 2.17
CA GLN A 290 -7.94 -1.13 2.45
C GLN A 290 -7.55 0.21 3.06
N LYS A 291 -8.54 1.10 3.23
CA LYS A 291 -8.36 2.47 3.72
C LYS A 291 -9.59 2.99 4.46
N PHE A 292 -9.36 3.99 5.28
CA PHE A 292 -10.40 4.83 5.90
C PHE A 292 -10.24 6.25 5.37
N ILE A 293 -11.26 6.76 4.67
CA ILE A 293 -11.24 8.14 4.15
C ILE A 293 -11.64 9.08 5.28
N VAL A 294 -10.73 10.00 5.62
CA VAL A 294 -10.96 11.07 6.61
C VAL A 294 -11.58 12.29 5.94
N GLU A 295 -11.02 12.65 4.78
CA GLU A 295 -11.47 13.80 4.01
C GLU A 295 -11.49 13.43 2.53
N SER A 296 -12.65 13.59 1.89
CA SER A 296 -12.82 13.41 0.45
C SER A 296 -12.49 14.71 -0.28
N ALA A 297 -11.99 14.59 -1.51
CA ALA A 297 -11.73 15.76 -2.33
C ALA A 297 -13.04 16.43 -2.75
N TYR A 298 -13.05 17.73 -2.71
CA TYR A 298 -14.14 18.58 -3.17
C TYR A 298 -13.66 19.63 -4.19
N LYS A 299 -14.57 20.18 -4.94
CA LYS A 299 -14.30 21.22 -5.92
C LYS A 299 -13.73 22.46 -5.22
N ALA A 300 -12.49 22.82 -5.53
CA ALA A 300 -11.84 23.98 -4.93
C ALA A 300 -12.43 25.29 -5.46
N GLU A 301 -12.79 26.19 -4.55
CA GLU A 301 -13.32 27.52 -4.92
C GLU A 301 -12.22 28.52 -5.29
N ARG A 302 -11.01 28.35 -4.74
CA ARG A 302 -9.88 29.25 -4.94
C ARG A 302 -8.73 28.57 -5.66
N LYS A 303 -8.07 29.32 -6.53
CA LYS A 303 -6.85 28.85 -7.19
C LYS A 303 -5.71 28.65 -6.19
N ALA A 304 -4.96 27.56 -6.36
CA ALA A 304 -3.78 27.25 -5.58
C ALA A 304 -2.50 27.83 -6.23
N TYR A 305 -2.49 28.01 -7.56
CA TYR A 305 -1.37 28.53 -8.33
C TYR A 305 -1.89 29.40 -9.50
N PRO A 306 -1.15 30.44 -9.92
CA PRO A 306 0.04 31.02 -9.28
C PRO A 306 -0.30 31.85 -8.03
N LEU A 307 0.62 31.84 -7.04
CA LEU A 307 0.55 32.73 -5.87
C LEU A 307 1.10 34.11 -6.28
N VAL A 308 0.25 34.95 -6.86
CA VAL A 308 0.62 36.28 -7.45
C VAL A 308 1.44 37.11 -6.48
N TRP A 309 1.03 37.22 -5.21
CA TRP A 309 1.73 38.02 -4.22
C TRP A 309 3.18 37.54 -3.96
N VAL A 310 3.44 36.23 -4.00
CA VAL A 310 4.80 35.67 -3.84
C VAL A 310 5.67 36.01 -5.05
N ILE A 311 5.10 35.87 -6.26
CA ILE A 311 5.82 36.21 -7.50
C ILE A 311 6.17 37.67 -7.54
N VAL A 312 5.23 38.55 -7.18
CA VAL A 312 5.45 39.98 -7.12
C VAL A 312 6.52 40.35 -6.09
N LEU A 313 6.45 39.74 -4.90
CA LEU A 313 7.42 40.01 -3.83
C LEU A 313 8.83 39.55 -4.22
N LEU A 314 8.99 38.33 -4.75
CA LEU A 314 10.29 37.79 -5.14
C LEU A 314 10.89 38.55 -6.34
N SER A 315 10.07 38.90 -7.34
CA SER A 315 10.54 39.66 -8.53
C SER A 315 10.95 41.06 -8.16
N THR A 316 10.19 41.79 -7.32
CA THR A 316 10.56 43.13 -6.85
C THR A 316 11.84 43.10 -6.02
N LEU A 317 11.98 42.15 -5.08
CA LEU A 317 13.19 42.01 -4.26
C LEU A 317 14.41 41.70 -5.14
N GLY A 318 14.27 40.74 -6.06
CA GLY A 318 15.34 40.36 -7.00
C GLY A 318 15.76 41.53 -7.89
N THR A 319 14.78 42.31 -8.43
CA THR A 319 15.05 43.46 -9.26
C THR A 319 15.72 44.58 -8.49
N LEU A 320 15.32 44.84 -7.24
CA LEU A 320 15.97 45.83 -6.37
C LEU A 320 17.42 45.44 -6.07
N LEU A 321 17.70 44.19 -5.74
CA LEU A 321 19.06 43.71 -5.49
C LEU A 321 19.94 43.80 -6.75
N ALA A 322 19.39 43.36 -7.90
CA ALA A 322 20.11 43.47 -9.18
C ALA A 322 20.37 44.94 -9.53
N GLY A 323 19.37 45.80 -9.34
CA GLY A 323 19.50 47.26 -9.54
C GLY A 323 20.56 47.89 -8.67
N MET A 324 20.61 47.54 -7.37
CA MET A 324 21.66 48.01 -6.46
C MET A 324 23.06 47.62 -6.95
N LEU A 325 23.23 46.35 -7.36
CA LEU A 325 24.49 45.85 -7.89
C LEU A 325 24.93 46.57 -9.15
N VAL A 326 24.03 46.81 -10.09
CA VAL A 326 24.30 47.53 -11.33
C VAL A 326 24.70 48.99 -11.02
N ILE A 327 23.95 49.71 -10.17
CA ILE A 327 24.24 51.06 -9.77
C ILE A 327 25.60 51.15 -9.08
N PHE A 328 25.89 50.19 -8.17
CA PHE A 328 27.19 50.13 -7.48
C PHE A 328 28.35 49.88 -8.47
N MET A 329 28.18 48.99 -9.45
CA MET A 329 29.19 48.77 -10.50
C MET A 329 29.42 50.04 -11.37
N VAL A 330 28.34 50.70 -11.78
CA VAL A 330 28.42 51.93 -12.57
C VAL A 330 29.13 53.04 -11.79
N GLU A 331 28.80 53.22 -10.52
CA GLU A 331 29.40 54.27 -9.68
C GLU A 331 30.90 53.99 -9.41
N ARG A 332 31.31 52.74 -9.34
CA ARG A 332 32.71 52.35 -9.11
C ARG A 332 33.53 52.14 -10.41
N SER A 333 32.90 52.09 -11.57
CA SER A 333 33.53 51.91 -12.88
C SER A 333 34.54 52.99 -13.24
N PRO A 334 34.28 54.30 -13.02
CA PRO A 334 35.26 55.36 -13.34
C PRO A 334 36.53 55.24 -12.49
N ASP A 335 36.45 54.84 -11.22
CA ASP A 335 37.60 54.64 -10.36
C ASP A 335 38.42 53.41 -10.73
N PHE A 336 37.73 52.32 -11.21
CA PHE A 336 38.36 51.13 -11.71
C PHE A 336 39.11 51.37 -13.01
N LEU A 337 38.52 52.13 -13.95
CA LEU A 337 39.16 52.50 -15.20
C LEU A 337 40.35 53.47 -15.03
N ARG A 338 40.29 54.34 -14.05
CA ARG A 338 41.42 55.20 -13.68
C ARG A 338 42.60 54.40 -13.05
N LYS A 339 42.29 53.43 -12.19
CA LYS A 339 43.31 52.52 -11.60
C LYS A 339 43.94 51.61 -12.65
N LEU A 340 43.19 51.09 -13.60
CA LEU A 340 43.74 50.30 -14.73
C LEU A 340 44.67 51.12 -15.61
N LYS A 341 44.37 52.39 -15.88
CA LYS A 341 45.27 53.29 -16.62
C LYS A 341 46.58 53.64 -15.85
N GLN A 342 46.54 53.64 -14.53
CA GLN A 342 47.72 53.92 -13.69
C GLN A 342 48.64 52.68 -13.53
N THR A 343 48.14 51.47 -13.76
CA THR A 343 48.92 50.25 -13.66
C THR A 343 49.63 49.86 -14.98
N HIS A 344 49.28 50.54 -16.07
CA HIS A 344 49.89 50.34 -17.40
C HIS A 344 50.68 51.56 -17.88
N SER A 345 50.95 52.53 -17.02
CA SER A 345 51.88 53.62 -17.17
C SER A 345 53.04 53.46 -16.19
#